data_7577d4283ac7a58a8546419e04ed69f0
#
_entry.id   7577d4283ac7a58a8546419e04ed69f0
#
_cell.length_a   1.000
_cell.length_b   1.000
_cell.length_c   1.000
_cell.angle_alpha   90.00
_cell.angle_beta   90.00
_cell.angle_gamma   90.00
#
_symmetry.space_group_name_H-M   'P 1'
#
loop_
_entity.id
_entity.type
_entity.pdbx_description
1 polymer ?
#
loop_
_entity_poly.entity_id
_entity_poly.type
_entity_poly.pdbx_seq_one_letter_code
_entity_poly.pdbx_strand_id
1 'polypeptide(L)'
;MTIIRKCKQILHSNTVVTEMPMCKRMVIVVLISQLLTLNAYPKQDEISSFVVVSQRDSRYFELSNGSPYIPIGFNLVGPPREEEFDRLFKIMADNRINYCRVWVSHNDWNVEHEKCLQFDPDRAKTIDRFLSLARKNRVRVKMCLEYFRDIRSDRNRWSDNLIYHKANGGPYESMHDYLSSDEGRSHFKAKLDWYANRYGDNPVVFAWELWNEMDAVRVSEWLDWTKEMLPELHSRFPRNLAVQSLGSYDWENKRQRYKTLCLLKDNNVAQVHRYLDEGAGWEICHGPVDVLASQAVRELIAFNPGKPIILTETGAVKPRHMGCSELYAKDQDGILLHDMLFAPFFSGAAGTGHVWWWRQALDEPNLWYHFARFAEAVEGINPPAEHFEPIMISENRYRLYVLKGRKTVLAWCRDSQNDWKSEFVLGHPPEILDSLEIDLSSFLSGSHQTQARVFDPWKNRWQDKSIKSGRITLDVFKRSVVILVE
;
A
#
# COMPACT_ATOMS: atom_id res chain seq x y z
N MET A 1 -22.88 -0.56 -35.26
CA MET A 1 -24.02 -1.40 -35.65
C MET A 1 -23.86 -2.04 -37.04
N THR A 2 -23.12 -1.47 -37.94
CA THR A 2 -22.99 -1.94 -39.33
C THR A 2 -22.04 -3.15 -39.51
N ILE A 3 -21.04 -3.31 -38.68
CA ILE A 3 -20.06 -4.40 -38.77
C ILE A 3 -20.61 -5.72 -38.20
N ILE A 4 -21.45 -5.68 -37.19
CA ILE A 4 -22.04 -6.87 -36.55
C ILE A 4 -23.11 -7.53 -37.47
N ARG A 5 -23.79 -6.76 -38.30
CA ARG A 5 -24.76 -7.32 -39.29
C ARG A 5 -24.11 -8.06 -40.44
N LYS A 6 -22.89 -7.67 -40.88
CA LYS A 6 -22.18 -8.38 -41.94
C LYS A 6 -21.60 -9.74 -41.49
N CYS A 7 -21.25 -9.90 -40.21
CA CYS A 7 -20.78 -11.21 -39.72
C CYS A 7 -21.88 -12.25 -39.57
N LYS A 8 -23.14 -11.85 -39.35
CA LYS A 8 -24.26 -12.81 -39.27
C LYS A 8 -24.72 -13.37 -40.61
N GLN A 9 -24.47 -12.67 -41.73
CA GLN A 9 -24.79 -13.14 -43.05
C GLN A 9 -23.78 -14.18 -43.60
N ILE A 10 -22.57 -14.22 -43.07
CA ILE A 10 -21.53 -15.17 -43.51
C ILE A 10 -21.71 -16.56 -42.84
N LEU A 11 -22.47 -16.62 -41.75
CA LEU A 11 -22.71 -17.88 -40.98
C LEU A 11 -23.93 -18.68 -41.45
N HIS A 12 -24.70 -18.22 -42.46
CA HIS A 12 -25.93 -18.90 -42.93
C HIS A 12 -25.87 -19.40 -44.38
N SER A 13 -24.71 -19.36 -45.04
CA SER A 13 -24.55 -20.04 -46.34
C SER A 13 -23.74 -21.34 -46.16
N ASN A 14 -24.46 -22.43 -45.98
CA ASN A 14 -23.94 -23.80 -46.09
C ASN A 14 -23.60 -24.14 -47.53
N THR A 15 -22.51 -23.61 -48.05
CA THR A 15 -21.78 -24.19 -49.21
C THR A 15 -20.53 -23.36 -49.46
N VAL A 16 -19.41 -24.06 -49.65
CA VAL A 16 -18.05 -23.56 -49.97
C VAL A 16 -17.15 -23.35 -48.75
N VAL A 17 -16.77 -24.43 -48.10
CA VAL A 17 -15.56 -24.54 -47.29
C VAL A 17 -14.70 -25.69 -47.83
N THR A 18 -14.36 -25.62 -49.08
CA THR A 18 -13.37 -26.52 -49.67
C THR A 18 -12.54 -25.70 -50.66
N GLU A 19 -11.47 -25.14 -50.21
CA GLU A 19 -10.34 -24.54 -50.93
C GLU A 19 -9.98 -23.12 -50.42
N MET A 20 -9.51 -23.06 -49.16
CA MET A 20 -8.69 -21.93 -48.76
C MET A 20 -7.27 -22.44 -48.43
N PRO A 21 -6.20 -21.80 -48.95
CA PRO A 21 -4.82 -22.20 -48.62
C PRO A 21 -4.54 -22.10 -47.14
N MET A 22 -3.78 -23.07 -46.64
CA MET A 22 -3.44 -23.27 -45.19
C MET A 22 -2.96 -21.99 -44.47
N CYS A 23 -2.32 -21.07 -45.20
CA CYS A 23 -1.82 -19.80 -44.67
C CYS A 23 -2.95 -18.81 -44.27
N LYS A 24 -4.11 -18.82 -44.96
CA LYS A 24 -5.27 -17.96 -44.58
C LYS A 24 -6.05 -18.51 -43.39
N ARG A 25 -6.04 -19.85 -43.19
CA ARG A 25 -6.66 -20.46 -41.98
C ARG A 25 -5.87 -20.16 -40.72
N MET A 26 -4.53 -20.13 -40.80
CA MET A 26 -3.67 -19.79 -39.67
C MET A 26 -3.83 -18.33 -39.24
N VAL A 27 -3.97 -17.38 -40.16
CA VAL A 27 -4.18 -15.96 -39.86
C VAL A 27 -5.55 -15.72 -39.19
N ILE A 28 -6.59 -16.44 -39.64
CA ILE A 28 -7.94 -16.30 -39.03
C ILE A 28 -7.98 -16.92 -37.62
N VAL A 29 -7.31 -18.05 -37.40
CA VAL A 29 -7.22 -18.68 -36.06
C VAL A 29 -6.38 -17.83 -35.12
N VAL A 30 -5.29 -17.23 -35.58
CA VAL A 30 -4.46 -16.31 -34.76
C VAL A 30 -5.21 -15.02 -34.45
N LEU A 31 -5.97 -14.45 -35.39
CA LEU A 31 -6.80 -13.27 -35.15
C LEU A 31 -7.99 -13.55 -34.22
N ILE A 32 -8.58 -14.75 -34.27
CA ILE A 32 -9.67 -15.14 -33.34
C ILE A 32 -9.09 -15.45 -31.95
N SER A 33 -7.91 -16.04 -31.85
CA SER A 33 -7.24 -16.24 -30.54
C SER A 33 -6.80 -14.93 -29.92
N GLN A 34 -6.30 -13.96 -30.70
CA GLN A 34 -5.98 -12.62 -30.20
C GLN A 34 -7.22 -11.81 -29.83
N LEU A 35 -8.37 -12.01 -30.49
CA LEU A 35 -9.64 -11.39 -30.12
C LEU A 35 -10.29 -12.04 -28.88
N LEU A 36 -9.98 -13.30 -28.58
CA LEU A 36 -10.45 -13.98 -27.38
C LEU A 36 -9.59 -13.68 -26.14
N THR A 37 -8.32 -13.30 -26.32
CA THR A 37 -7.45 -12.85 -25.23
C THR A 37 -7.64 -11.37 -24.85
N LEU A 38 -8.32 -10.57 -25.71
CA LEU A 38 -8.63 -9.16 -25.44
C LEU A 38 -9.88 -8.95 -24.57
N ASN A 39 -10.58 -10.01 -24.13
CA ASN A 39 -11.79 -9.90 -23.32
C ASN A 39 -11.67 -10.37 -21.85
N ALA A 40 -10.45 -10.48 -21.34
CA ALA A 40 -10.23 -10.72 -19.91
C ALA A 40 -9.97 -9.42 -19.14
N TYR A 41 -10.72 -8.32 -19.46
CA TYR A 41 -10.85 -7.25 -18.48
C TYR A 41 -11.81 -7.75 -17.37
N PRO A 42 -11.39 -7.72 -16.11
CA PRO A 42 -12.27 -8.13 -15.04
C PRO A 42 -13.53 -7.28 -15.08
N LYS A 43 -14.67 -7.95 -14.89
CA LYS A 43 -16.00 -7.36 -14.92
C LYS A 43 -16.08 -6.15 -13.95
N GLN A 44 -16.98 -5.25 -14.27
CA GLN A 44 -17.31 -3.99 -13.58
C GLN A 44 -17.65 -4.14 -12.06
N ASP A 45 -17.64 -5.37 -11.50
CA ASP A 45 -18.11 -5.70 -10.15
C ASP A 45 -17.07 -5.60 -9.01
N GLU A 46 -15.78 -5.41 -9.30
CA GLU A 46 -14.75 -5.43 -8.23
C GLU A 46 -14.87 -4.27 -7.24
N ILE A 47 -15.32 -3.10 -7.67
CA ILE A 47 -15.48 -1.94 -6.79
C ILE A 47 -16.74 -2.02 -5.91
N SER A 48 -17.63 -2.96 -6.14
CA SER A 48 -18.80 -3.26 -5.29
C SER A 48 -18.47 -4.18 -4.11
N SER A 49 -17.35 -4.90 -4.18
CA SER A 49 -16.88 -5.80 -3.14
C SER A 49 -16.08 -5.06 -2.08
N PHE A 50 -16.26 -5.40 -0.81
CA PHE A 50 -15.49 -4.86 0.30
C PHE A 50 -14.13 -5.56 0.43
N VAL A 51 -13.13 -4.86 0.93
CA VAL A 51 -11.88 -5.49 1.36
C VAL A 51 -12.09 -6.09 2.74
N VAL A 52 -11.70 -7.33 2.90
CA VAL A 52 -11.82 -8.09 4.15
C VAL A 52 -10.48 -8.75 4.48
N VAL A 53 -10.26 -9.06 5.75
CA VAL A 53 -9.17 -9.97 6.13
C VAL A 53 -9.51 -11.36 5.61
N SER A 54 -8.58 -12.00 4.90
CA SER A 54 -8.82 -13.30 4.27
C SER A 54 -9.13 -14.38 5.30
N GLN A 55 -10.15 -15.20 5.01
CA GLN A 55 -10.46 -16.39 5.81
C GLN A 55 -9.53 -17.57 5.46
N ARG A 56 -8.85 -17.53 4.32
CA ARG A 56 -7.88 -18.56 3.89
C ARG A 56 -6.54 -18.36 4.56
N ASP A 57 -6.11 -17.09 4.71
CA ASP A 57 -4.89 -16.70 5.43
C ASP A 57 -5.06 -15.30 6.00
N SER A 58 -5.24 -15.19 7.29
CA SER A 58 -5.50 -13.92 7.97
C SER A 58 -4.37 -12.88 7.86
N ARG A 59 -3.21 -13.25 7.33
CA ARG A 59 -2.09 -12.33 7.06
C ARG A 59 -2.30 -11.47 5.82
N TYR A 60 -3.34 -11.75 5.01
CA TYR A 60 -3.59 -11.09 3.74
C TYR A 60 -5.02 -10.60 3.61
N PHE A 61 -5.30 -9.84 2.54
CA PHE A 61 -6.63 -9.36 2.22
C PHE A 61 -7.25 -10.11 1.05
N GLU A 62 -8.58 -10.13 1.07
CA GLU A 62 -9.42 -10.52 -0.05
C GLU A 62 -10.51 -9.47 -0.26
N LEU A 63 -11.10 -9.50 -1.45
CA LEU A 63 -12.39 -8.88 -1.68
C LEU A 63 -13.48 -9.80 -1.15
N SER A 64 -14.62 -9.26 -0.76
CA SER A 64 -15.76 -10.05 -0.25
C SER A 64 -16.32 -11.06 -1.25
N ASN A 65 -15.89 -11.03 -2.52
CA ASN A 65 -16.17 -12.04 -3.53
C ASN A 65 -15.11 -13.15 -3.60
N GLY A 66 -14.11 -13.16 -2.71
CA GLY A 66 -13.05 -14.17 -2.64
C GLY A 66 -11.82 -13.92 -3.52
N SER A 67 -11.80 -12.84 -4.30
CA SER A 67 -10.60 -12.47 -5.08
C SER A 67 -9.49 -11.93 -4.18
N PRO A 68 -8.20 -12.25 -4.42
CA PRO A 68 -7.11 -11.69 -3.65
C PRO A 68 -7.02 -10.17 -3.84
N TYR A 69 -6.60 -9.46 -2.80
CA TYR A 69 -6.38 -8.02 -2.86
C TYR A 69 -5.05 -7.66 -2.23
N ILE A 70 -4.14 -7.09 -3.03
CA ILE A 70 -2.85 -6.55 -2.59
C ILE A 70 -2.96 -5.02 -2.67
N PRO A 71 -2.97 -4.28 -1.54
CA PRO A 71 -2.97 -2.83 -1.57
C PRO A 71 -1.63 -2.31 -2.13
N ILE A 72 -1.72 -1.64 -3.28
CA ILE A 72 -0.60 -1.01 -3.99
C ILE A 72 -0.87 0.48 -3.99
N GLY A 73 -0.12 1.26 -3.20
CA GLY A 73 -0.44 2.67 -3.08
C GLY A 73 0.44 3.46 -2.13
N PHE A 74 -0.08 4.62 -1.69
CA PHE A 74 0.69 5.63 -0.99
C PHE A 74 -0.20 6.49 -0.08
N ASN A 75 0.43 7.40 0.70
CA ASN A 75 -0.26 8.40 1.50
C ASN A 75 -0.51 9.66 0.68
N LEU A 76 -1.77 9.91 0.32
CA LEU A 76 -2.22 11.13 -0.34
C LEU A 76 -2.63 12.17 0.74
N VAL A 77 -1.71 12.43 1.67
CA VAL A 77 -1.92 13.37 2.77
C VAL A 77 -1.31 14.72 2.44
N GLY A 78 -1.87 15.81 3.01
CA GLY A 78 -1.88 17.11 2.41
C GLY A 78 -2.76 17.03 1.19
N PRO A 79 -4.11 16.87 1.37
CA PRO A 79 -4.98 16.45 0.28
C PRO A 79 -4.78 17.36 -0.92
N PRO A 80 -4.84 16.79 -2.13
CA PRO A 80 -4.75 17.60 -3.34
C PRO A 80 -5.94 18.54 -3.39
N ARG A 81 -5.78 19.65 -4.10
CA ARG A 81 -6.90 20.51 -4.43
C ARG A 81 -7.84 19.80 -5.38
N GLU A 82 -9.11 20.17 -5.35
CA GLU A 82 -10.15 19.48 -6.11
C GLU A 82 -9.88 19.46 -7.63
N GLU A 83 -9.23 20.49 -8.18
CA GLU A 83 -8.83 20.56 -9.58
C GLU A 83 -7.72 19.56 -9.96
N GLU A 84 -7.01 19.01 -8.99
CA GLU A 84 -5.97 18.00 -9.23
C GLU A 84 -6.54 16.57 -9.26
N PHE A 85 -7.77 16.34 -8.80
CA PHE A 85 -8.33 15.00 -8.60
C PHE A 85 -8.35 14.18 -9.89
N ASP A 86 -8.89 14.71 -10.99
CA ASP A 86 -9.00 13.97 -12.23
C ASP A 86 -7.63 13.55 -12.78
N ARG A 87 -6.61 14.44 -12.69
CA ARG A 87 -5.23 14.13 -13.07
C ARG A 87 -4.66 13.01 -12.22
N LEU A 88 -4.77 13.12 -10.90
CA LEU A 88 -4.19 12.16 -9.97
C LEU A 88 -4.83 10.78 -10.10
N PHE A 89 -6.17 10.71 -10.19
CA PHE A 89 -6.84 9.42 -10.36
C PHE A 89 -6.52 8.78 -11.71
N LYS A 90 -6.34 9.59 -12.77
CA LYS A 90 -5.85 9.06 -14.06
C LYS A 90 -4.44 8.49 -13.92
N ILE A 91 -3.52 9.19 -13.27
CA ILE A 91 -2.15 8.72 -13.04
C ILE A 91 -2.16 7.43 -12.21
N MET A 92 -2.97 7.37 -11.14
CA MET A 92 -3.11 6.16 -10.33
C MET A 92 -3.58 4.96 -11.20
N ALA A 93 -4.61 5.15 -12.01
CA ALA A 93 -5.13 4.10 -12.89
C ALA A 93 -4.09 3.65 -13.93
N ASP A 94 -3.43 4.60 -14.59
CA ASP A 94 -2.39 4.34 -15.61
C ASP A 94 -1.19 3.56 -15.01
N ASN A 95 -0.94 3.70 -13.71
CA ASN A 95 0.17 3.06 -13.00
C ASN A 95 -0.27 1.93 -12.06
N ARG A 96 -1.50 1.40 -12.22
CA ARG A 96 -2.02 0.23 -11.50
C ARG A 96 -2.06 0.42 -9.96
N ILE A 97 -2.13 1.68 -9.50
CA ILE A 97 -2.32 2.02 -8.09
C ILE A 97 -3.79 1.77 -7.74
N ASN A 98 -4.03 0.96 -6.70
CA ASN A 98 -5.37 0.55 -6.28
C ASN A 98 -5.72 1.00 -4.85
N TYR A 99 -4.83 1.76 -4.21
CA TYR A 99 -4.98 2.19 -2.82
C TYR A 99 -4.40 3.60 -2.61
N CYS A 100 -5.06 4.39 -1.77
CA CYS A 100 -4.47 5.58 -1.16
C CYS A 100 -5.01 5.81 0.25
N ARG A 101 -4.27 6.57 1.07
CA ARG A 101 -4.72 7.02 2.40
C ARG A 101 -4.88 8.53 2.41
N VAL A 102 -5.96 9.02 3.00
CA VAL A 102 -6.27 10.45 3.17
C VAL A 102 -6.63 10.76 4.61
N TRP A 103 -6.41 12.01 5.03
CA TRP A 103 -6.91 12.55 6.31
C TRP A 103 -8.11 13.45 6.04
N VAL A 104 -9.28 13.04 6.52
CA VAL A 104 -10.54 13.76 6.26
C VAL A 104 -10.77 14.95 7.20
N SER A 105 -9.96 15.10 8.23
CA SER A 105 -9.97 16.27 9.13
C SER A 105 -8.90 17.31 8.79
N HIS A 106 -8.23 17.19 7.62
CA HIS A 106 -7.14 18.09 7.25
C HIS A 106 -7.63 19.21 6.31
N ASN A 107 -7.33 20.48 6.65
CA ASN A 107 -7.62 21.65 5.84
C ASN A 107 -9.09 21.72 5.39
N ASP A 108 -9.34 21.93 4.09
CA ASP A 108 -10.67 22.09 3.50
C ASP A 108 -11.52 20.81 3.48
N TRP A 109 -10.91 19.66 3.82
CA TRP A 109 -11.65 18.40 3.98
C TRP A 109 -12.26 18.26 5.38
N ASN A 110 -11.83 19.08 6.34
CA ASN A 110 -12.36 19.03 7.71
C ASN A 110 -13.80 19.54 7.75
N VAL A 111 -14.74 18.64 7.87
CA VAL A 111 -16.17 18.95 7.96
C VAL A 111 -16.58 19.59 9.29
N GLU A 112 -15.79 19.41 10.36
CA GLU A 112 -15.98 20.01 11.67
C GLU A 112 -14.95 21.11 11.89
N HIS A 113 -15.08 22.24 11.19
CA HIS A 113 -14.04 23.25 11.11
C HIS A 113 -14.37 24.58 11.81
N GLU A 114 -15.64 24.90 11.99
CA GLU A 114 -16.06 26.17 12.59
C GLU A 114 -16.43 26.03 14.07
N LYS A 115 -17.17 25.00 14.39
CA LYS A 115 -17.66 24.75 15.74
C LYS A 115 -17.82 23.26 16.01
N CYS A 116 -17.54 22.85 17.26
CA CYS A 116 -17.74 21.49 17.71
C CYS A 116 -19.15 20.95 17.40
N LEU A 117 -19.22 19.72 16.92
CA LEU A 117 -20.46 19.02 16.56
C LEU A 117 -21.29 19.69 15.46
N GLN A 118 -20.74 20.67 14.77
CA GLN A 118 -21.33 21.23 13.56
C GLN A 118 -20.55 20.75 12.35
N PHE A 119 -21.20 19.86 11.60
CA PHE A 119 -20.58 19.22 10.42
C PHE A 119 -21.08 19.92 9.15
N ASP A 120 -20.13 20.42 8.38
CA ASP A 120 -20.39 21.16 7.14
C ASP A 120 -20.64 20.20 5.97
N PRO A 121 -21.88 20.14 5.43
CA PRO A 121 -22.19 19.26 4.31
C PRO A 121 -21.58 19.74 2.99
N ASP A 122 -21.20 21.01 2.86
CA ASP A 122 -20.60 21.54 1.63
C ASP A 122 -19.14 21.09 1.52
N ARG A 123 -18.38 21.09 2.61
CA ARG A 123 -17.04 20.47 2.64
C ARG A 123 -17.07 18.97 2.36
N ALA A 124 -18.11 18.29 2.82
CA ALA A 124 -18.29 16.87 2.53
C ALA A 124 -18.46 16.58 1.02
N LYS A 125 -18.92 17.51 0.20
CA LYS A 125 -19.02 17.33 -1.27
C LYS A 125 -17.68 17.08 -1.93
N THR A 126 -16.61 17.67 -1.40
CA THR A 126 -15.23 17.39 -1.88
C THR A 126 -14.85 15.94 -1.61
N ILE A 127 -15.17 15.40 -0.43
CA ILE A 127 -14.96 13.99 -0.09
C ILE A 127 -15.82 13.09 -0.99
N ASP A 128 -17.10 13.46 -1.23
CA ASP A 128 -18.00 12.70 -2.12
C ASP A 128 -17.43 12.60 -3.54
N ARG A 129 -16.97 13.73 -4.10
CA ARG A 129 -16.33 13.76 -5.42
C ARG A 129 -15.06 12.90 -5.47
N PHE A 130 -14.22 13.00 -4.44
CA PHE A 130 -13.01 12.18 -4.33
C PHE A 130 -13.34 10.69 -4.33
N LEU A 131 -14.29 10.25 -3.49
CA LEU A 131 -14.73 8.85 -3.43
C LEU A 131 -15.40 8.38 -4.73
N SER A 132 -16.12 9.26 -5.42
CA SER A 132 -16.70 8.96 -6.74
C SER A 132 -15.62 8.69 -7.79
N LEU A 133 -14.56 9.52 -7.82
CA LEU A 133 -13.41 9.32 -8.71
C LEU A 133 -12.60 8.08 -8.32
N ALA A 134 -12.44 7.82 -7.03
CA ALA A 134 -11.80 6.61 -6.52
C ALA A 134 -12.54 5.35 -7.02
N ARG A 135 -13.88 5.33 -6.93
CA ARG A 135 -14.72 4.26 -7.47
C ARG A 135 -14.52 4.07 -8.97
N LYS A 136 -14.59 5.16 -9.74
CA LYS A 136 -14.42 5.16 -11.20
C LYS A 136 -13.06 4.58 -11.62
N ASN A 137 -12.01 4.88 -10.87
CA ASN A 137 -10.63 4.49 -11.17
C ASN A 137 -10.16 3.25 -10.39
N ARG A 138 -11.07 2.55 -9.69
CA ARG A 138 -10.79 1.32 -8.92
C ARG A 138 -9.74 1.50 -7.82
N VAL A 139 -9.66 2.69 -7.23
CA VAL A 139 -8.80 2.99 -6.08
C VAL A 139 -9.62 2.87 -4.81
N ARG A 140 -9.10 2.16 -3.82
CA ARG A 140 -9.70 2.08 -2.50
C ARG A 140 -9.03 3.07 -1.56
N VAL A 141 -9.80 3.65 -0.66
CA VAL A 141 -9.36 4.76 0.16
C VAL A 141 -9.38 4.38 1.64
N LYS A 142 -8.23 4.50 2.31
CA LYS A 142 -8.17 4.48 3.78
C LYS A 142 -8.45 5.90 4.29
N MET A 143 -9.54 6.04 5.04
CA MET A 143 -10.02 7.31 5.57
C MET A 143 -9.55 7.47 7.02
N CYS A 144 -8.63 8.39 7.29
CA CYS A 144 -8.20 8.71 8.66
C CYS A 144 -9.04 9.87 9.20
N LEU A 145 -9.74 9.62 10.30
CA LEU A 145 -10.73 10.57 10.84
C LEU A 145 -10.07 11.75 11.53
N GLU A 146 -8.99 11.54 12.31
CA GLU A 146 -8.32 12.61 13.03
C GLU A 146 -6.80 12.54 12.95
N TYR A 147 -6.17 13.70 13.13
CA TYR A 147 -4.71 13.79 13.16
C TYR A 147 -4.16 14.83 14.15
N PHE A 148 -5.01 15.64 14.78
CA PHE A 148 -4.53 16.68 15.68
C PHE A 148 -3.80 16.10 16.91
N ARG A 149 -2.91 16.90 17.49
CA ARG A 149 -2.00 16.46 18.56
C ARG A 149 -2.28 17.10 19.90
N ASP A 150 -2.98 18.24 19.87
CA ASP A 150 -3.29 19.01 21.05
C ASP A 150 -4.55 19.86 20.84
N ILE A 151 -5.23 20.19 21.93
CA ILE A 151 -6.36 21.14 22.00
C ILE A 151 -5.86 22.37 22.71
N ARG A 152 -5.87 23.53 22.04
CA ARG A 152 -5.25 24.76 22.53
C ARG A 152 -6.09 25.99 22.24
N SER A 153 -5.82 27.05 23.02
CA SER A 153 -6.43 28.38 22.78
C SER A 153 -5.82 29.09 21.58
N ASP A 154 -4.57 28.80 21.25
CA ASP A 154 -3.81 29.40 20.15
C ASP A 154 -3.04 28.33 19.35
N ARG A 155 -2.73 28.63 18.09
CA ARG A 155 -1.96 27.73 17.25
C ARG A 155 -0.46 27.78 17.59
N ASN A 156 0.10 26.65 17.95
CA ASN A 156 1.51 26.48 18.26
C ASN A 156 2.18 25.46 17.34
N ARG A 157 1.40 24.46 16.92
CA ARG A 157 1.87 23.41 15.98
C ARG A 157 0.91 23.29 14.82
N TRP A 158 1.38 22.71 13.73
CA TRP A 158 0.59 22.48 12.53
C TRP A 158 -0.70 21.66 12.77
N SER A 159 -0.71 20.85 13.81
CA SER A 159 -1.76 19.90 14.14
C SER A 159 -2.54 20.26 15.42
N ASP A 160 -2.54 21.54 15.86
CA ASP A 160 -3.33 21.96 17.02
C ASP A 160 -4.79 22.19 16.61
N ASN A 161 -5.72 21.74 17.43
CA ASN A 161 -7.15 21.96 17.29
C ASN A 161 -7.58 23.11 18.20
N LEU A 162 -8.03 24.21 17.60
CA LEU A 162 -8.41 25.44 18.31
C LEU A 162 -9.90 25.49 18.67
N ILE A 163 -10.75 24.95 17.79
CA ILE A 163 -12.21 25.06 17.96
C ILE A 163 -12.75 24.23 19.13
N TYR A 164 -11.97 23.24 19.57
CA TYR A 164 -12.36 22.39 20.71
C TYR A 164 -12.02 23.01 22.05
N HIS A 165 -11.14 24.02 22.10
CA HIS A 165 -10.70 24.64 23.35
C HIS A 165 -11.73 25.65 23.87
N LYS A 166 -11.97 25.67 25.21
CA LYS A 166 -12.94 26.53 25.88
C LYS A 166 -12.75 28.03 25.60
N ALA A 167 -11.50 28.50 25.52
CA ALA A 167 -11.21 29.89 25.19
C ALA A 167 -11.72 30.30 23.78
N ASN A 168 -11.99 29.36 22.91
CA ASN A 168 -12.51 29.57 21.55
C ASN A 168 -13.97 29.13 21.40
N GLY A 169 -14.67 28.89 22.52
CA GLY A 169 -16.06 28.45 22.52
C GLY A 169 -16.27 26.95 22.39
N GLY A 170 -15.21 26.17 22.44
CA GLY A 170 -15.27 24.70 22.52
C GLY A 170 -15.52 24.19 23.95
N PRO A 171 -15.78 22.89 24.11
CA PRO A 171 -16.11 22.34 25.44
C PRO A 171 -14.90 21.92 26.28
N TYR A 172 -13.67 21.78 25.72
CA TYR A 172 -12.54 21.15 26.38
C TYR A 172 -11.44 22.13 26.82
N GLU A 173 -10.77 21.81 27.94
CA GLU A 173 -9.58 22.53 28.41
C GLU A 173 -8.28 21.99 27.77
N SER A 174 -8.27 20.70 27.38
CA SER A 174 -7.05 20.04 26.92
C SER A 174 -7.36 18.75 26.14
N MET A 175 -6.35 18.17 25.52
CA MET A 175 -6.42 16.85 24.92
C MET A 175 -6.75 15.75 25.95
N HIS A 176 -6.23 15.87 27.19
CA HIS A 176 -6.56 14.95 28.26
C HIS A 176 -8.06 14.98 28.58
N ASP A 177 -8.64 16.15 28.72
CA ASP A 177 -10.08 16.33 28.95
C ASP A 177 -10.92 15.69 27.84
N TYR A 178 -10.55 15.91 26.59
CA TYR A 178 -11.23 15.31 25.43
C TYR A 178 -11.18 13.77 25.42
N LEU A 179 -10.03 13.16 25.72
CA LEU A 179 -9.88 11.71 25.65
C LEU A 179 -10.43 10.98 26.88
N SER A 180 -10.45 11.63 28.06
CA SER A 180 -10.80 10.98 29.33
C SER A 180 -12.25 11.24 29.75
N SER A 181 -12.88 12.36 29.34
CA SER A 181 -14.24 12.68 29.73
C SER A 181 -15.29 11.91 28.91
N ASP A 182 -16.46 11.69 29.54
CA ASP A 182 -17.61 11.09 28.84
C ASP A 182 -18.12 12.03 27.73
N GLU A 183 -18.02 13.34 27.93
CA GLU A 183 -18.38 14.35 26.91
C GLU A 183 -17.49 14.22 25.69
N GLY A 184 -16.17 14.13 25.84
CA GLY A 184 -15.24 13.98 24.73
C GLY A 184 -15.41 12.67 23.96
N ARG A 185 -15.65 11.57 24.68
CA ARG A 185 -15.97 10.27 24.05
C ARG A 185 -17.28 10.31 23.29
N SER A 186 -18.32 10.92 23.87
CA SER A 186 -19.62 11.11 23.22
C SER A 186 -19.50 12.01 21.97
N HIS A 187 -18.67 13.03 22.02
CA HIS A 187 -18.38 13.89 20.88
C HIS A 187 -17.76 13.09 19.72
N PHE A 188 -16.72 12.29 20.02
CA PHE A 188 -16.11 11.46 18.97
C PHE A 188 -17.09 10.42 18.39
N LYS A 189 -17.94 9.81 19.24
CA LYS A 189 -19.01 8.90 18.79
C LYS A 189 -20.01 9.62 17.87
N ALA A 190 -20.41 10.85 18.19
CA ALA A 190 -21.28 11.65 17.31
C ALA A 190 -20.62 11.96 15.95
N LYS A 191 -19.31 12.21 15.93
CA LYS A 191 -18.55 12.32 14.68
C LYS A 191 -18.56 11.02 13.87
N LEU A 192 -18.38 9.86 14.52
CA LEU A 192 -18.52 8.55 13.86
C LEU A 192 -19.93 8.36 13.27
N ASP A 193 -20.96 8.74 14.01
CA ASP A 193 -22.36 8.66 13.54
C ASP A 193 -22.57 9.50 12.29
N TRP A 194 -22.02 10.72 12.26
CA TRP A 194 -22.11 11.58 11.09
C TRP A 194 -21.46 10.98 9.84
N TYR A 195 -20.22 10.47 9.98
CA TYR A 195 -19.52 9.80 8.88
C TYR A 195 -20.21 8.52 8.46
N ALA A 196 -20.75 7.73 9.39
CA ALA A 196 -21.46 6.51 9.10
C ALA A 196 -22.78 6.76 8.34
N ASN A 197 -23.54 7.78 8.73
CA ASN A 197 -24.78 8.18 8.04
C ASN A 197 -24.52 8.61 6.59
N ARG A 198 -23.34 9.17 6.30
CA ARG A 198 -23.00 9.63 4.95
C ARG A 198 -22.26 8.59 4.12
N TYR A 199 -21.37 7.83 4.71
CA TYR A 199 -20.40 6.97 4.01
C TYR A 199 -20.47 5.50 4.41
N GLY A 200 -21.36 5.12 5.32
CA GLY A 200 -21.53 3.74 5.70
C GLY A 200 -21.80 2.85 4.49
N ASP A 201 -21.38 1.59 4.55
CA ASP A 201 -21.54 0.61 3.47
C ASP A 201 -20.89 1.02 2.12
N ASN A 202 -19.83 1.82 2.15
CA ASN A 202 -19.10 2.21 0.95
C ASN A 202 -17.92 1.25 0.67
N PRO A 203 -18.00 0.38 -0.36
CA PRO A 203 -16.92 -0.56 -0.68
C PRO A 203 -15.65 0.13 -1.23
N VAL A 204 -15.71 1.40 -1.60
CA VAL A 204 -14.54 2.19 -1.99
C VAL A 204 -13.65 2.47 -0.77
N VAL A 205 -14.23 2.55 0.42
CA VAL A 205 -13.46 2.71 1.65
C VAL A 205 -12.80 1.38 2.00
N PHE A 206 -11.46 1.38 1.98
CA PHE A 206 -10.63 0.25 2.40
C PHE A 206 -10.74 0.02 3.90
N ALA A 207 -10.53 1.09 4.66
CA ALA A 207 -10.57 1.08 6.11
C ALA A 207 -10.90 2.46 6.66
N TRP A 208 -11.50 2.49 7.84
CA TRP A 208 -11.59 3.66 8.68
C TRP A 208 -10.50 3.62 9.74
N GLU A 209 -9.70 4.67 9.84
CA GLU A 209 -8.66 4.86 10.84
C GLU A 209 -9.13 5.90 11.84
N LEU A 210 -9.11 5.57 13.13
CA LEU A 210 -9.56 6.48 14.18
C LEU A 210 -8.72 7.76 14.22
N TRP A 211 -7.38 7.58 14.28
CA TRP A 211 -6.47 8.69 14.51
C TRP A 211 -5.08 8.39 13.94
N ASN A 212 -4.48 9.36 13.26
CA ASN A 212 -3.11 9.25 12.81
C ASN A 212 -2.13 9.31 13.99
N GLU A 213 -1.35 8.25 14.18
CA GLU A 213 -0.28 8.21 15.18
C GLU A 213 -0.77 8.59 16.60
N MET A 214 -1.72 7.84 17.11
CA MET A 214 -2.45 8.16 18.32
C MET A 214 -1.56 8.41 19.56
N ASP A 215 -0.42 7.73 19.69
CA ASP A 215 0.50 7.94 20.80
C ASP A 215 1.26 9.28 20.75
N ALA A 216 1.19 9.98 19.63
CA ALA A 216 1.79 11.32 19.48
C ALA A 216 0.96 12.44 20.15
N VAL A 217 -0.27 12.17 20.57
CA VAL A 217 -1.09 13.11 21.38
C VAL A 217 -0.52 13.35 22.78
N ARG A 218 0.41 12.50 23.25
CA ARG A 218 1.14 12.61 24.53
C ARG A 218 0.24 12.60 25.77
N VAL A 219 -0.91 11.96 25.67
CA VAL A 219 -1.85 11.72 26.77
C VAL A 219 -1.83 10.24 27.09
N SER A 220 -1.72 9.86 28.37
CA SER A 220 -1.59 8.45 28.82
C SER A 220 -2.79 7.60 28.41
N GLU A 221 -3.96 8.20 28.35
CA GLU A 221 -5.25 7.57 28.07
C GLU A 221 -5.44 7.11 26.61
N TRP A 222 -4.51 7.44 25.70
CA TRP A 222 -4.63 7.13 24.28
C TRP A 222 -4.96 5.66 23.99
N LEU A 223 -4.38 4.73 24.77
CA LEU A 223 -4.58 3.30 24.57
C LEU A 223 -5.98 2.85 25.03
N ASP A 224 -6.44 3.32 26.18
CA ASP A 224 -7.75 2.96 26.72
C ASP A 224 -8.85 3.59 25.87
N TRP A 225 -8.66 4.82 25.42
CA TRP A 225 -9.53 5.46 24.43
C TRP A 225 -9.59 4.64 23.13
N THR A 226 -8.44 4.18 22.61
CA THR A 226 -8.38 3.35 21.40
C THR A 226 -9.13 2.04 21.57
N LYS A 227 -8.99 1.36 22.72
CA LYS A 227 -9.71 0.11 23.03
C LYS A 227 -11.23 0.31 23.07
N GLU A 228 -11.70 1.48 23.50
CA GLU A 228 -13.12 1.81 23.49
C GLU A 228 -13.61 2.18 22.09
N MET A 229 -12.85 3.00 21.36
CA MET A 229 -13.32 3.55 20.07
C MET A 229 -13.20 2.57 18.89
N LEU A 230 -12.33 1.57 18.92
CA LEU A 230 -12.27 0.56 17.85
C LEU A 230 -13.58 -0.25 17.73
N PRO A 231 -14.16 -0.81 18.80
CA PRO A 231 -15.48 -1.44 18.74
C PRO A 231 -16.59 -0.49 18.27
N GLU A 232 -16.55 0.78 18.72
CA GLU A 232 -17.52 1.81 18.28
C GLU A 232 -17.39 2.09 16.76
N LEU A 233 -16.16 2.09 16.24
CA LEU A 233 -15.91 2.22 14.79
C LEU A 233 -16.48 1.02 14.04
N HIS A 234 -16.23 -0.21 14.51
CA HIS A 234 -16.79 -1.43 13.92
C HIS A 234 -18.31 -1.45 13.90
N SER A 235 -18.94 -0.99 14.97
CA SER A 235 -20.42 -1.01 15.07
C SER A 235 -21.07 -0.10 14.02
N ARG A 236 -20.40 0.96 13.62
CA ARG A 236 -20.88 1.94 12.64
C ARG A 236 -20.50 1.63 11.21
N PHE A 237 -19.37 0.93 11.03
CA PHE A 237 -18.86 0.53 9.71
C PHE A 237 -18.59 -0.98 9.67
N PRO A 238 -19.64 -1.82 9.83
CA PRO A 238 -19.48 -3.26 10.06
C PRO A 238 -18.89 -4.02 8.86
N ARG A 239 -18.88 -3.41 7.68
CA ARG A 239 -18.34 -4.02 6.45
C ARG A 239 -16.95 -3.52 6.06
N ASN A 240 -16.49 -2.42 6.66
CA ASN A 240 -15.16 -1.87 6.42
C ASN A 240 -14.18 -2.30 7.51
N LEU A 241 -12.90 -2.28 7.21
CA LEU A 241 -11.86 -2.51 8.20
C LEU A 241 -11.78 -1.31 9.16
N ALA A 242 -11.57 -1.58 10.45
CA ALA A 242 -11.33 -0.58 11.49
C ALA A 242 -9.88 -0.67 11.95
N VAL A 243 -9.17 0.46 11.98
CA VAL A 243 -7.74 0.48 12.24
C VAL A 243 -7.30 1.67 13.10
N GLN A 244 -6.15 1.50 13.75
CA GLN A 244 -5.44 2.53 14.49
C GLN A 244 -3.94 2.44 14.21
N SER A 245 -3.24 3.57 14.04
CA SER A 245 -1.79 3.64 13.87
C SER A 245 -1.08 4.30 15.05
N LEU A 246 0.23 4.08 15.14
CA LEU A 246 1.14 4.75 16.08
C LEU A 246 2.20 5.54 15.31
N GLY A 247 2.82 6.49 16.02
CA GLY A 247 3.94 7.29 15.53
C GLY A 247 5.16 6.44 15.18
N SER A 248 6.06 7.02 14.39
CA SER A 248 7.20 6.32 13.79
C SER A 248 7.92 5.38 14.75
N TYR A 249 8.13 4.13 14.33
CA TYR A 249 8.88 3.12 15.08
C TYR A 249 10.40 3.32 14.85
N ASP A 250 10.90 4.40 15.41
CA ASP A 250 12.26 4.95 15.23
C ASP A 250 13.13 4.83 16.50
N TRP A 251 12.57 4.18 17.54
CA TRP A 251 13.23 3.85 18.81
C TRP A 251 12.83 2.46 19.27
N GLU A 252 13.79 1.68 19.76
CA GLU A 252 13.54 0.32 20.23
C GLU A 252 12.54 0.29 21.41
N ASN A 253 12.55 1.32 22.26
CA ASN A 253 11.64 1.42 23.40
C ASN A 253 10.15 1.55 23.01
N LYS A 254 9.82 1.83 21.76
CA LYS A 254 8.44 1.82 21.25
C LYS A 254 7.90 0.42 21.03
N ARG A 255 8.74 -0.62 21.06
CA ARG A 255 8.39 -2.02 20.78
C ARG A 255 7.14 -2.49 21.52
N GLN A 256 7.05 -2.18 22.81
CA GLN A 256 5.91 -2.64 23.62
C GLN A 256 4.60 -1.97 23.22
N ARG A 257 4.62 -0.70 22.84
CA ARG A 257 3.41 0.01 22.35
C ARG A 257 2.91 -0.61 21.05
N TYR A 258 3.83 -0.84 20.09
CA TYR A 258 3.51 -1.50 18.82
C TYR A 258 2.95 -2.90 19.03
N LYS A 259 3.59 -3.72 19.88
CA LYS A 259 3.09 -5.05 20.23
C LYS A 259 1.68 -5.00 20.81
N THR A 260 1.43 -4.09 21.74
CA THR A 260 0.11 -3.93 22.38
C THR A 260 -0.96 -3.59 21.34
N LEU A 261 -0.73 -2.59 20.48
CA LEU A 261 -1.70 -2.19 19.46
C LEU A 261 -1.92 -3.28 18.41
N CYS A 262 -0.86 -3.95 17.96
CA CYS A 262 -0.95 -5.04 16.98
C CYS A 262 -1.81 -6.20 17.47
N LEU A 263 -1.81 -6.47 18.78
CA LEU A 263 -2.56 -7.56 19.39
C LEU A 263 -4.00 -7.20 19.77
N LEU A 264 -4.42 -5.93 19.65
CA LEU A 264 -5.82 -5.56 19.89
C LEU A 264 -6.73 -6.25 18.86
N LYS A 265 -7.72 -7.00 19.35
CA LYS A 265 -8.62 -7.81 18.52
C LYS A 265 -9.35 -6.95 17.46
N ASP A 266 -9.82 -5.78 17.87
CA ASP A 266 -10.64 -4.90 17.03
C ASP A 266 -9.82 -3.99 16.10
N ASN A 267 -8.48 -4.06 16.15
CA ASN A 267 -7.58 -3.44 15.17
C ASN A 267 -7.32 -4.44 14.03
N ASN A 268 -7.99 -4.29 12.88
CA ASN A 268 -7.97 -5.29 11.81
C ASN A 268 -6.62 -5.40 11.09
N VAL A 269 -5.75 -4.41 11.19
CA VAL A 269 -4.45 -4.37 10.49
C VAL A 269 -3.35 -4.00 11.47
N ALA A 270 -2.28 -4.76 11.49
CA ALA A 270 -1.05 -4.37 12.18
C ALA A 270 -0.29 -3.37 11.31
N GLN A 271 -0.21 -2.12 11.74
CA GLN A 271 0.38 -1.03 10.99
C GLN A 271 1.72 -0.62 11.60
N VAL A 272 2.68 -0.27 10.76
CA VAL A 272 3.94 0.34 11.19
C VAL A 272 4.25 1.58 10.36
N HIS A 273 4.80 2.60 11.01
CA HIS A 273 5.41 3.78 10.41
C HIS A 273 6.90 3.71 10.64
N ARG A 274 7.72 3.79 9.60
CA ARG A 274 9.18 3.83 9.71
C ARG A 274 9.78 4.59 8.54
N TYR A 275 10.71 5.46 8.86
CA TYR A 275 11.34 6.36 7.90
C TYR A 275 12.86 6.20 7.89
N LEU A 276 13.48 6.50 6.76
CA LEU A 276 14.89 6.81 6.69
C LEU A 276 15.08 8.17 7.38
N ASP A 277 15.69 8.16 8.57
CA ASP A 277 15.88 9.32 9.44
C ASP A 277 17.24 9.21 10.14
N GLU A 278 18.26 9.88 9.63
CA GLU A 278 19.60 9.87 10.21
C GLU A 278 19.65 10.51 11.62
N GLY A 279 18.58 11.14 12.07
CA GLY A 279 18.43 11.69 13.43
C GLY A 279 17.62 10.81 14.38
N ALA A 280 17.12 9.66 13.93
CA ALA A 280 16.43 8.69 14.77
C ALA A 280 17.40 8.04 15.76
N GLY A 281 16.87 7.60 16.89
CA GLY A 281 17.67 6.93 17.91
C GLY A 281 17.93 5.44 17.65
N TRP A 282 17.42 4.90 16.57
CA TRP A 282 17.59 3.50 16.19
C TRP A 282 18.37 3.38 14.89
N GLU A 283 19.50 2.69 14.94
CA GLU A 283 20.46 2.54 13.83
C GLU A 283 19.81 2.02 12.53
N ILE A 284 18.81 1.15 12.66
CA ILE A 284 18.08 0.62 11.49
C ILE A 284 17.48 1.71 10.62
N CYS A 285 17.14 2.87 11.20
CA CYS A 285 16.58 4.01 10.48
C CYS A 285 17.63 4.77 9.63
N HIS A 286 18.91 4.43 9.75
CA HIS A 286 20.04 5.03 9.00
C HIS A 286 20.58 4.10 7.90
N GLY A 287 20.03 2.89 7.81
CA GLY A 287 20.50 1.84 6.90
C GLY A 287 19.93 1.94 5.48
N PRO A 288 20.23 0.94 4.64
CA PRO A 288 19.59 0.77 3.35
C PRO A 288 18.07 0.67 3.49
N VAL A 289 17.33 1.30 2.57
CA VAL A 289 15.87 1.42 2.67
C VAL A 289 15.16 0.07 2.56
N ASP A 290 15.68 -0.84 1.75
CA ASP A 290 15.15 -2.20 1.66
C ASP A 290 15.27 -2.96 3.00
N VAL A 291 16.39 -2.80 3.72
CA VAL A 291 16.60 -3.41 5.04
C VAL A 291 15.70 -2.76 6.09
N LEU A 292 15.64 -1.43 6.12
CA LEU A 292 14.80 -0.65 7.03
C LEU A 292 13.31 -1.03 6.89
N ALA A 293 12.81 -1.08 5.66
CA ALA A 293 11.41 -1.39 5.35
C ALA A 293 11.08 -2.86 5.64
N SER A 294 11.98 -3.78 5.26
CA SER A 294 11.88 -5.20 5.59
C SER A 294 11.83 -5.44 7.10
N GLN A 295 12.76 -4.83 7.84
CA GLN A 295 12.85 -5.01 9.29
C GLN A 295 11.59 -4.49 10.01
N ALA A 296 11.01 -3.39 9.56
CA ALA A 296 9.75 -2.86 10.10
C ALA A 296 8.62 -3.91 10.07
N VAL A 297 8.49 -4.62 8.95
CA VAL A 297 7.50 -5.69 8.78
C VAL A 297 7.83 -6.91 9.64
N ARG A 298 9.08 -7.36 9.61
CA ARG A 298 9.53 -8.55 10.34
C ARG A 298 9.38 -8.42 11.86
N GLU A 299 9.55 -7.22 12.41
CA GLU A 299 9.31 -6.96 13.82
C GLU A 299 7.84 -7.14 14.21
N LEU A 300 6.92 -6.73 13.34
CA LEU A 300 5.50 -6.96 13.59
C LEU A 300 5.13 -8.44 13.41
N ILE A 301 5.73 -9.14 12.45
CA ILE A 301 5.57 -10.60 12.29
C ILE A 301 5.99 -11.32 13.59
N ALA A 302 7.08 -10.89 14.21
CA ALA A 302 7.57 -11.48 15.47
C ALA A 302 6.61 -11.28 16.66
N PHE A 303 5.65 -10.36 16.58
CA PHE A 303 4.56 -10.24 17.56
C PHE A 303 3.44 -11.24 17.34
N ASN A 304 3.42 -11.93 16.21
CA ASN A 304 2.39 -12.89 15.81
C ASN A 304 0.96 -12.32 15.90
N PRO A 305 0.64 -11.21 15.21
CA PRO A 305 -0.64 -10.53 15.38
C PRO A 305 -1.83 -11.29 14.78
N GLY A 306 -1.60 -12.31 13.95
CA GLY A 306 -2.65 -13.09 13.29
C GLY A 306 -3.54 -12.27 12.34
N LYS A 307 -3.02 -11.20 11.76
CA LYS A 307 -3.72 -10.26 10.87
C LYS A 307 -2.77 -9.66 9.84
N PRO A 308 -3.29 -8.99 8.78
CA PRO A 308 -2.44 -8.35 7.79
C PRO A 308 -1.52 -7.31 8.40
N ILE A 309 -0.27 -7.25 7.91
CA ILE A 309 0.73 -6.26 8.28
C ILE A 309 0.96 -5.34 7.09
N ILE A 310 1.00 -4.03 7.33
CA ILE A 310 1.34 -3.02 6.32
C ILE A 310 2.30 -1.98 6.90
N LEU A 311 3.34 -1.63 6.14
CA LEU A 311 4.15 -0.44 6.37
C LEU A 311 3.37 0.78 5.85
N THR A 312 2.50 1.34 6.69
CA THR A 312 1.50 2.33 6.29
C THR A 312 2.02 3.75 6.18
N GLU A 313 3.21 4.03 6.71
CA GLU A 313 3.96 5.24 6.42
C GLU A 313 5.44 4.93 6.32
N THR A 314 6.07 5.42 5.25
CA THR A 314 7.51 5.33 5.04
C THR A 314 7.98 6.49 4.16
N GLY A 315 9.28 6.69 4.10
CA GLY A 315 9.88 7.75 3.32
C GLY A 315 11.27 8.11 3.84
N ALA A 316 11.88 9.12 3.24
CA ALA A 316 13.09 9.74 3.76
C ALA A 316 12.74 11.11 4.36
N VAL A 317 13.26 11.40 5.53
CA VAL A 317 13.03 12.65 6.26
C VAL A 317 14.35 13.34 6.63
N LYS A 318 14.28 14.64 6.87
CA LYS A 318 15.39 15.37 7.51
C LYS A 318 15.60 14.84 8.93
N PRO A 319 16.84 14.88 9.45
CA PRO A 319 17.14 14.36 10.79
C PRO A 319 16.12 14.79 11.85
N ARG A 320 15.72 13.83 12.70
CA ARG A 320 14.68 14.00 13.74
C ARG A 320 13.29 14.34 13.17
N HIS A 321 12.98 13.81 12.01
CA HIS A 321 11.68 13.98 11.35
C HIS A 321 11.30 15.45 11.04
N MET A 322 12.29 16.29 10.77
CA MET A 322 12.11 17.75 10.58
C MET A 322 11.66 18.13 9.16
N GLY A 323 10.95 17.24 8.46
CA GLY A 323 10.40 17.49 7.14
C GLY A 323 10.94 16.57 6.05
N CYS A 324 10.63 16.88 4.81
CA CYS A 324 11.01 16.11 3.63
C CYS A 324 12.52 16.07 3.45
N SER A 325 13.09 14.89 3.14
CA SER A 325 14.52 14.74 2.88
C SER A 325 14.92 15.36 1.54
N GLU A 326 16.12 15.94 1.52
CA GLU A 326 16.76 16.44 0.30
C GLU A 326 17.24 15.32 -0.65
N LEU A 327 17.24 14.06 -0.17
CA LEU A 327 17.58 12.91 -0.99
C LEU A 327 16.63 12.74 -2.18
N TYR A 328 15.36 13.12 -2.05
CA TYR A 328 14.40 13.02 -3.16
C TYR A 328 14.80 13.87 -4.38
N ALA A 329 15.43 15.02 -4.18
CA ALA A 329 15.94 15.84 -5.29
C ALA A 329 17.08 15.15 -6.06
N LYS A 330 17.79 14.21 -5.42
CA LYS A 330 18.87 13.43 -6.03
C LYS A 330 18.40 12.12 -6.65
N ASP A 331 17.27 11.58 -6.16
CA ASP A 331 16.74 10.28 -6.54
C ASP A 331 15.88 10.36 -7.82
N GLN A 332 16.56 10.62 -8.95
CA GLN A 332 15.90 10.74 -10.25
C GLN A 332 15.38 9.40 -10.80
N ASP A 333 15.95 8.28 -10.35
CA ASP A 333 15.56 6.93 -10.76
C ASP A 333 14.54 6.29 -9.82
N GLY A 334 14.30 6.86 -8.62
CA GLY A 334 13.33 6.35 -7.64
C GLY A 334 13.79 5.13 -6.86
N ILE A 335 15.08 5.05 -6.47
CA ILE A 335 15.62 3.93 -5.69
C ILE A 335 14.93 3.83 -4.33
N LEU A 336 14.76 4.99 -3.65
CA LEU A 336 14.08 5.05 -2.36
C LEU A 336 12.66 4.50 -2.48
N LEU A 337 11.92 4.97 -3.49
CA LEU A 337 10.56 4.52 -3.75
C LEU A 337 10.50 3.03 -4.08
N HIS A 338 11.41 2.56 -4.96
CA HIS A 338 11.48 1.15 -5.36
C HIS A 338 11.63 0.24 -4.14
N ASP A 339 12.62 0.53 -3.28
CA ASP A 339 12.88 -0.26 -2.09
C ASP A 339 11.72 -0.21 -1.08
N MET A 340 11.04 0.96 -0.94
CA MET A 340 9.84 1.10 -0.11
C MET A 340 8.65 0.30 -0.62
N LEU A 341 8.51 0.10 -1.92
CA LEU A 341 7.42 -0.68 -2.50
C LEU A 341 7.68 -2.19 -2.39
N PHE A 342 8.89 -2.64 -2.74
CA PHE A 342 9.19 -4.06 -2.87
C PHE A 342 9.51 -4.72 -1.52
N ALA A 343 10.39 -4.14 -0.72
CA ALA A 343 10.88 -4.78 0.50
C ALA A 343 9.79 -5.19 1.50
N PRO A 344 8.75 -4.39 1.79
CA PRO A 344 7.70 -4.79 2.72
C PRO A 344 6.96 -6.04 2.26
N PHE A 345 6.48 -6.07 1.01
CA PHE A 345 5.71 -7.20 0.48
C PHE A 345 6.55 -8.48 0.45
N PHE A 346 7.77 -8.40 -0.07
CA PHE A 346 8.70 -9.55 -0.12
C PHE A 346 9.20 -9.97 1.27
N SER A 347 8.89 -9.22 2.32
CA SER A 347 9.14 -9.56 3.72
C SER A 347 7.91 -10.07 4.46
N GLY A 348 6.78 -10.27 3.77
CA GLY A 348 5.55 -10.82 4.32
C GLY A 348 4.49 -9.80 4.71
N ALA A 349 4.61 -8.53 4.30
CA ALA A 349 3.51 -7.59 4.40
C ALA A 349 2.38 -7.93 3.42
N ALA A 350 1.16 -7.50 3.72
CA ALA A 350 0.01 -7.73 2.85
C ALA A 350 -0.04 -6.83 1.60
N GLY A 351 0.86 -5.85 1.49
CA GLY A 351 0.92 -4.90 0.39
C GLY A 351 2.25 -4.14 0.33
N THR A 352 2.31 -3.11 -0.50
CA THR A 352 3.46 -2.21 -0.61
C THR A 352 3.66 -1.37 0.66
N GLY A 353 4.85 -0.82 0.87
CA GLY A 353 5.03 0.30 1.78
C GLY A 353 4.41 1.57 1.18
N HIS A 354 3.82 2.39 2.05
CA HIS A 354 3.09 3.58 1.63
C HIS A 354 3.94 4.83 1.87
N VAL A 355 4.52 5.37 0.80
CA VAL A 355 5.35 6.57 0.87
C VAL A 355 4.52 7.79 1.31
N TRP A 356 5.15 8.65 2.17
CA TRP A 356 4.48 9.83 2.74
C TRP A 356 4.62 11.07 1.85
N TRP A 357 5.82 11.40 1.41
CA TRP A 357 6.13 12.63 0.67
C TRP A 357 5.77 12.53 -0.81
N TRP A 358 4.49 12.26 -1.12
CA TRP A 358 4.06 11.91 -2.47
C TRP A 358 4.40 12.98 -3.54
N ARG A 359 4.38 14.27 -3.18
CA ARG A 359 4.76 15.31 -4.16
C ARG A 359 6.23 15.21 -4.54
N GLN A 360 7.13 15.17 -3.55
CA GLN A 360 8.57 15.12 -3.76
C GLN A 360 9.08 13.74 -4.20
N ALA A 361 8.45 12.69 -3.72
CA ALA A 361 8.88 11.32 -3.99
C ALA A 361 8.28 10.72 -5.27
N LEU A 362 7.13 11.22 -5.74
CA LEU A 362 6.38 10.62 -6.85
C LEU A 362 6.08 11.62 -7.97
N ASP A 363 5.40 12.73 -7.64
CA ASP A 363 4.77 13.60 -8.62
C ASP A 363 5.79 14.50 -9.31
N GLU A 364 6.61 15.21 -8.55
CA GLU A 364 7.64 16.11 -9.09
C GLU A 364 8.68 15.39 -9.97
N PRO A 365 9.26 14.22 -9.55
CA PRO A 365 10.19 13.47 -10.39
C PRO A 365 9.49 12.53 -11.39
N ASN A 366 8.16 12.45 -11.40
CA ASN A 366 7.37 11.56 -12.25
C ASN A 366 7.74 10.06 -12.13
N LEU A 367 7.83 9.55 -10.89
CA LEU A 367 8.23 8.17 -10.58
C LEU A 367 7.06 7.20 -10.40
N TRP A 368 5.86 7.58 -10.84
CA TRP A 368 4.63 6.77 -10.71
C TRP A 368 4.75 5.36 -11.30
N TYR A 369 5.57 5.18 -12.33
CA TYR A 369 5.77 3.92 -13.02
C TYR A 369 6.29 2.78 -12.11
N HIS A 370 6.91 3.08 -10.96
CA HIS A 370 7.37 2.06 -10.01
C HIS A 370 6.21 1.23 -9.45
N PHE A 371 5.03 1.83 -9.28
CA PHE A 371 3.84 1.08 -8.87
C PHE A 371 3.41 0.09 -9.95
N ALA A 372 3.42 0.49 -11.22
CA ALA A 372 3.13 -0.41 -12.34
C ALA A 372 4.16 -1.57 -12.41
N ARG A 373 5.45 -1.29 -12.11
CA ARG A 373 6.50 -2.32 -12.05
C ARG A 373 6.27 -3.32 -10.93
N PHE A 374 5.89 -2.80 -9.74
CA PHE A 374 5.53 -3.68 -8.63
C PHE A 374 4.29 -4.51 -8.98
N ALA A 375 3.23 -3.89 -9.49
CA ALA A 375 2.01 -4.58 -9.89
C ALA A 375 2.26 -5.67 -10.95
N GLU A 376 3.17 -5.43 -11.90
CA GLU A 376 3.63 -6.41 -12.88
C GLU A 376 4.35 -7.59 -12.23
N ALA A 377 5.24 -7.31 -11.27
CA ALA A 377 6.01 -8.33 -10.57
C ALA A 377 5.13 -9.30 -9.76
N VAL A 378 3.95 -8.85 -9.31
CA VAL A 378 3.02 -9.65 -8.48
C VAL A 378 1.73 -10.03 -9.22
N GLU A 379 1.68 -9.83 -10.55
CA GLU A 379 0.49 -10.17 -11.33
C GLU A 379 0.17 -11.66 -11.28
N GLY A 380 -1.09 -11.99 -11.00
CA GLY A 380 -1.53 -13.39 -10.87
C GLY A 380 -1.24 -14.02 -9.51
N ILE A 381 -0.44 -13.40 -8.66
CA ILE A 381 -0.12 -13.93 -7.32
C ILE A 381 -1.36 -13.88 -6.42
N ASN A 382 -1.61 -14.97 -5.72
CA ASN A 382 -2.71 -15.11 -4.76
C ASN A 382 -2.17 -15.40 -3.35
N PRO A 383 -1.73 -14.37 -2.60
CA PRO A 383 -1.07 -14.59 -1.32
C PRO A 383 -1.89 -15.41 -0.31
N PRO A 384 -3.23 -15.23 -0.18
CA PRO A 384 -4.05 -16.09 0.69
C PRO A 384 -4.04 -17.57 0.33
N ALA A 385 -3.91 -17.91 -0.96
CA ALA A 385 -3.86 -19.30 -1.39
C ALA A 385 -2.45 -19.91 -1.24
N GLU A 386 -1.43 -19.11 -1.39
CA GLU A 386 -0.03 -19.52 -1.31
C GLU A 386 0.44 -19.72 0.14
N HIS A 387 -0.13 -19.03 1.13
CA HIS A 387 0.32 -19.07 2.53
C HIS A 387 1.80 -18.77 2.68
N PHE A 388 2.29 -17.75 2.01
CA PHE A 388 3.72 -17.45 1.92
C PHE A 388 4.44 -17.44 3.27
N GLU A 389 5.62 -18.06 3.28
CA GLU A 389 6.61 -17.97 4.35
C GLU A 389 7.70 -16.99 3.91
N PRO A 390 7.86 -15.83 4.57
CA PRO A 390 8.89 -14.88 4.22
C PRO A 390 10.25 -15.32 4.78
N ILE A 391 11.26 -15.37 3.91
CA ILE A 391 12.63 -15.74 4.24
C ILE A 391 13.56 -14.67 3.68
N MET A 392 14.61 -14.31 4.40
CA MET A 392 15.64 -13.38 3.94
C MET A 392 17.01 -14.05 4.03
N ILE A 393 17.75 -13.97 2.93
CA ILE A 393 19.15 -14.37 2.84
C ILE A 393 19.97 -13.12 2.55
N SER A 394 21.08 -12.97 3.25
CA SER A 394 22.02 -11.87 3.03
C SER A 394 23.38 -12.46 2.67
N GLU A 395 23.81 -12.18 1.46
CA GLU A 395 25.10 -12.55 0.91
C GLU A 395 25.95 -11.30 0.65
N ASN A 396 27.22 -11.47 0.34
CA ASN A 396 28.13 -10.35 0.13
C ASN A 396 27.68 -9.42 -1.02
N ARG A 397 27.09 -9.99 -2.10
CA ARG A 397 26.68 -9.24 -3.30
C ARG A 397 25.20 -9.00 -3.42
N TYR A 398 24.36 -9.71 -2.67
CA TYR A 398 22.92 -9.56 -2.76
C TYR A 398 22.22 -9.85 -1.45
N ARG A 399 21.04 -9.27 -1.31
CA ARG A 399 20.00 -9.69 -0.37
C ARG A 399 18.87 -10.32 -1.15
N LEU A 400 18.44 -11.51 -0.75
CA LEU A 400 17.34 -12.23 -1.36
C LEU A 400 16.17 -12.30 -0.39
N TYR A 401 15.08 -11.65 -0.75
CA TYR A 401 13.83 -11.66 -0.03
C TYR A 401 12.88 -12.65 -0.70
N VAL A 402 12.58 -13.75 -0.04
CA VAL A 402 11.84 -14.89 -0.60
C VAL A 402 10.48 -15.01 0.07
N LEU A 403 9.44 -15.11 -0.73
CA LEU A 403 8.13 -15.58 -0.34
C LEU A 403 7.98 -17.02 -0.85
N LYS A 404 8.16 -18.00 0.05
CA LYS A 404 7.97 -19.42 -0.25
C LYS A 404 6.50 -19.76 -0.06
N GLY A 405 5.80 -20.02 -1.15
CA GLY A 405 4.40 -20.43 -1.17
C GLY A 405 4.22 -21.94 -1.29
N ARG A 406 2.96 -22.35 -1.35
CA ARG A 406 2.58 -23.76 -1.57
C ARG A 406 2.96 -24.26 -2.96
N LYS A 407 2.84 -23.40 -3.96
CA LYS A 407 3.13 -23.70 -5.37
C LYS A 407 4.15 -22.75 -5.97
N THR A 408 4.19 -21.53 -5.47
CA THR A 408 4.97 -20.43 -6.03
C THR A 408 6.14 -20.08 -5.13
N VAL A 409 7.32 -19.88 -5.73
CA VAL A 409 8.45 -19.19 -5.09
C VAL A 409 8.56 -17.84 -5.75
N LEU A 410 8.36 -16.78 -4.99
CA LEU A 410 8.51 -15.40 -5.45
C LEU A 410 9.66 -14.75 -4.67
N ALA A 411 10.73 -14.35 -5.35
CA ALA A 411 11.90 -13.79 -4.70
C ALA A 411 12.33 -12.47 -5.33
N TRP A 412 12.70 -11.51 -4.49
CA TRP A 412 13.30 -10.25 -4.91
C TRP A 412 14.78 -10.25 -4.52
N CYS A 413 15.62 -10.20 -5.55
CA CYS A 413 17.08 -10.13 -5.41
C CYS A 413 17.52 -8.68 -5.51
N ARG A 414 18.09 -8.14 -4.45
CA ARG A 414 18.55 -6.75 -4.33
C ARG A 414 20.06 -6.72 -4.17
N ASP A 415 20.77 -5.93 -4.96
CA ASP A 415 22.19 -5.67 -4.79
C ASP A 415 22.48 -5.13 -3.38
N SER A 416 23.30 -5.83 -2.61
CA SER A 416 23.61 -5.46 -1.22
C SER A 416 24.58 -4.28 -1.10
N GLN A 417 25.32 -3.97 -2.16
CA GLN A 417 26.32 -2.90 -2.18
C GLN A 417 25.80 -1.61 -2.80
N ASN A 418 24.55 -1.62 -3.27
CA ASN A 418 23.88 -0.46 -3.84
C ASN A 418 22.74 0.01 -2.95
N ASP A 419 22.77 1.25 -2.54
CA ASP A 419 21.74 1.92 -1.74
C ASP A 419 21.78 3.45 -1.95
N TRP A 420 20.91 4.17 -1.26
CA TRP A 420 20.84 5.62 -1.30
C TRP A 420 22.16 6.29 -0.89
N LYS A 421 22.90 5.68 0.05
CA LYS A 421 24.15 6.24 0.55
C LYS A 421 25.26 6.12 -0.49
N SER A 422 25.36 4.94 -1.14
CA SER A 422 26.32 4.72 -2.22
C SER A 422 26.06 5.66 -3.41
N GLU A 423 24.79 5.81 -3.84
CA GLU A 423 24.47 6.62 -5.03
C GLU A 423 24.43 8.14 -4.73
N PHE A 424 23.76 8.56 -3.65
CA PHE A 424 23.47 10.00 -3.43
C PHE A 424 24.47 10.71 -2.53
N VAL A 425 25.18 9.98 -1.65
CA VAL A 425 26.16 10.55 -0.74
C VAL A 425 27.58 10.35 -1.27
N LEU A 426 27.92 9.11 -1.68
CA LEU A 426 29.25 8.77 -2.18
C LEU A 426 29.41 9.00 -3.70
N GLY A 427 28.30 9.15 -4.43
CA GLY A 427 28.33 9.38 -5.89
C GLY A 427 28.74 8.16 -6.69
N HIS A 428 28.61 6.95 -6.13
CA HIS A 428 28.93 5.71 -6.82
C HIS A 428 27.70 5.24 -7.63
N PRO A 429 27.78 5.18 -8.97
CA PRO A 429 26.68 4.68 -9.78
C PRO A 429 26.40 3.20 -9.49
N PRO A 430 25.19 2.70 -9.74
CA PRO A 430 24.88 1.28 -9.55
C PRO A 430 25.76 0.42 -10.46
N GLU A 431 26.42 -0.57 -9.87
CA GLU A 431 27.22 -1.52 -10.60
C GLU A 431 26.36 -2.44 -11.46
N ILE A 432 26.97 -3.00 -12.47
CA ILE A 432 26.41 -4.08 -13.28
C ILE A 432 26.72 -5.41 -12.58
N LEU A 433 25.66 -6.14 -12.24
CA LEU A 433 25.77 -7.53 -11.79
C LEU A 433 25.60 -8.43 -13.00
N ASP A 434 26.57 -9.29 -13.24
CA ASP A 434 26.58 -10.24 -14.36
C ASP A 434 26.77 -11.65 -13.86
N SER A 435 26.02 -12.58 -14.46
CA SER A 435 26.15 -14.03 -14.23
C SER A 435 26.04 -14.43 -12.74
N LEU A 436 25.22 -13.70 -11.97
CA LEU A 436 24.99 -13.99 -10.55
C LEU A 436 24.21 -15.31 -10.41
N GLU A 437 24.79 -16.26 -9.69
CA GLU A 437 24.13 -17.53 -9.38
C GLU A 437 23.35 -17.44 -8.07
N ILE A 438 22.07 -17.81 -8.09
CA ILE A 438 21.18 -17.86 -6.93
C ILE A 438 20.80 -19.31 -6.65
N ASP A 439 21.01 -19.78 -5.44
CA ASP A 439 20.58 -21.11 -4.97
C ASP A 439 19.12 -21.04 -4.47
N LEU A 440 18.22 -21.69 -5.19
CA LEU A 440 16.80 -21.80 -4.85
C LEU A 440 16.44 -23.18 -4.29
N SER A 441 17.39 -24.10 -4.16
CA SER A 441 17.15 -25.52 -3.86
C SER A 441 16.31 -25.77 -2.61
N SER A 442 16.48 -24.95 -1.55
CA SER A 442 15.73 -25.06 -0.30
C SER A 442 14.29 -24.51 -0.38
N PHE A 443 13.95 -23.83 -1.47
CA PHE A 443 12.63 -23.20 -1.65
C PHE A 443 11.74 -23.99 -2.61
N LEU A 444 12.34 -24.75 -3.53
CA LEU A 444 11.60 -25.51 -4.54
C LEU A 444 10.82 -26.65 -3.89
N SER A 445 9.58 -26.85 -4.37
CA SER A 445 8.66 -27.87 -3.85
C SER A 445 8.90 -29.26 -4.47
N GLY A 446 9.78 -29.37 -5.49
CA GLY A 446 10.08 -30.62 -6.16
C GLY A 446 10.97 -30.48 -7.39
N SER A 447 11.42 -31.63 -7.91
CA SER A 447 12.33 -31.72 -9.08
C SER A 447 11.69 -31.25 -10.41
N HIS A 448 10.39 -31.05 -10.43
CA HIS A 448 9.67 -30.57 -11.62
C HIS A 448 9.78 -29.02 -11.82
N GLN A 449 10.15 -28.29 -10.80
CA GLN A 449 10.38 -26.84 -10.91
C GLN A 449 11.73 -26.56 -11.56
N THR A 450 11.78 -26.65 -12.89
CA THR A 450 13.01 -26.51 -13.70
C THR A 450 13.06 -25.22 -14.48
N GLN A 451 12.02 -24.38 -14.38
CA GLN A 451 11.91 -23.10 -15.07
C GLN A 451 11.59 -21.99 -14.08
N ALA A 452 12.09 -20.81 -14.36
CA ALA A 452 11.78 -19.58 -13.67
C ALA A 452 11.55 -18.45 -14.66
N ARG A 453 10.76 -17.46 -14.26
CA ARG A 453 10.67 -16.18 -14.95
C ARG A 453 11.40 -15.12 -14.11
N VAL A 454 12.21 -14.30 -14.75
CA VAL A 454 12.96 -13.22 -14.09
C VAL A 454 12.46 -11.88 -14.64
N PHE A 455 11.96 -11.05 -13.77
CA PHE A 455 11.51 -9.69 -14.09
C PHE A 455 12.57 -8.65 -13.71
N ASP A 456 13.01 -7.87 -14.68
CA ASP A 456 13.83 -6.66 -14.44
C ASP A 456 12.89 -5.45 -14.35
N PRO A 457 12.58 -4.94 -13.13
CA PRO A 457 11.67 -3.82 -12.94
C PRO A 457 12.23 -2.50 -13.47
N TRP A 458 13.54 -2.37 -13.62
CA TRP A 458 14.19 -1.18 -14.15
C TRP A 458 14.05 -1.08 -15.68
N LYS A 459 14.00 -2.25 -16.36
CA LYS A 459 13.81 -2.36 -17.81
C LYS A 459 12.38 -2.73 -18.21
N ASN A 460 11.50 -3.06 -17.25
CA ASN A 460 10.16 -3.61 -17.49
C ASN A 460 10.17 -4.83 -18.41
N ARG A 461 10.97 -5.83 -18.09
CA ARG A 461 11.14 -6.98 -18.97
C ARG A 461 11.20 -8.28 -18.20
N TRP A 462 10.39 -9.24 -18.63
CA TRP A 462 10.46 -10.63 -18.24
C TRP A 462 11.42 -11.42 -19.11
N GLN A 463 12.05 -12.44 -18.52
CA GLN A 463 12.92 -13.41 -19.20
C GLN A 463 12.71 -14.79 -18.61
N ASP A 464 12.60 -15.80 -19.47
CA ASP A 464 12.55 -17.19 -19.02
C ASP A 464 13.96 -17.71 -18.73
N LYS A 465 14.11 -18.47 -17.66
CA LYS A 465 15.36 -19.04 -17.19
C LYS A 465 15.20 -20.50 -16.77
N SER A 466 16.19 -21.31 -17.08
CA SER A 466 16.24 -22.68 -16.60
C SER A 466 16.84 -22.74 -15.20
N ILE A 467 16.24 -23.56 -14.34
CA ILE A 467 16.80 -23.94 -13.05
C ILE A 467 17.56 -25.26 -13.23
N LYS A 468 18.84 -25.26 -12.89
CA LYS A 468 19.70 -26.45 -12.98
C LYS A 468 20.22 -26.82 -11.59
N SER A 469 19.94 -28.05 -11.14
CA SER A 469 20.33 -28.51 -9.79
C SER A 469 19.90 -27.53 -8.67
N GLY A 470 18.71 -26.96 -8.78
CA GLY A 470 18.17 -25.97 -7.81
C GLY A 470 18.72 -24.54 -7.92
N ARG A 471 19.57 -24.26 -8.93
CA ARG A 471 20.22 -22.98 -9.11
C ARG A 471 19.78 -22.26 -10.38
N ILE A 472 19.72 -20.94 -10.32
CA ILE A 472 19.43 -20.06 -11.46
C ILE A 472 20.59 -19.09 -11.66
N THR A 473 21.02 -18.88 -12.92
CA THR A 473 21.97 -17.84 -13.28
C THR A 473 21.22 -16.66 -13.85
N LEU A 474 21.35 -15.51 -13.19
CA LEU A 474 20.74 -14.25 -13.63
C LEU A 474 21.56 -13.61 -14.74
N ASP A 475 20.86 -13.04 -15.74
CA ASP A 475 21.53 -12.18 -16.72
C ASP A 475 21.96 -10.85 -16.09
N VAL A 476 22.60 -10.03 -16.90
CA VAL A 476 23.04 -8.69 -16.53
C VAL A 476 21.89 -7.83 -16.04
N PHE A 477 21.98 -7.37 -14.81
CA PHE A 477 21.04 -6.43 -14.21
C PHE A 477 21.73 -5.38 -13.35
N LYS A 478 20.98 -4.37 -12.92
CA LYS A 478 21.39 -3.37 -11.93
C LYS A 478 20.38 -3.33 -10.80
N ARG A 479 20.83 -3.02 -9.60
CA ARG A 479 20.02 -2.79 -8.40
C ARG A 479 19.17 -3.99 -7.97
N SER A 480 18.21 -4.45 -8.78
CA SER A 480 17.35 -5.56 -8.37
C SER A 480 16.64 -6.26 -9.53
N VAL A 481 16.23 -7.52 -9.28
CA VAL A 481 15.32 -8.29 -10.14
C VAL A 481 14.37 -9.12 -9.28
N VAL A 482 13.23 -9.52 -9.86
CA VAL A 482 12.28 -10.45 -9.25
C VAL A 482 12.35 -11.79 -9.95
N ILE A 483 12.36 -12.89 -9.18
CA ILE A 483 12.39 -14.27 -9.64
C ILE A 483 11.05 -14.91 -9.28
N LEU A 484 10.38 -15.49 -10.26
CA LEU A 484 9.12 -16.22 -10.10
C LEU A 484 9.33 -17.67 -10.56
N VAL A 485 9.00 -18.62 -9.67
CA VAL A 485 8.96 -20.06 -9.96
C VAL A 485 7.58 -20.58 -9.62
N GLU A 486 6.93 -21.29 -10.55
CA GLU A 486 5.58 -21.85 -10.41
C GLU A 486 5.59 -23.39 -10.59
#